data_df9c83b58115a137043fe8940c1f2ba4
#
_entry.id   df9c83b58115a137043fe8940c1f2ba4
#
_cell.length_a   1.000
_cell.length_b   1.000
_cell.length_c   1.000
_cell.angle_alpha   90.00
_cell.angle_beta   90.00
_cell.angle_gamma   90.00
#
_symmetry.space_group_name_H-M   'P 1'
#
loop_
_entity.id
_entity.type
_entity.pdbx_description
1 polymer ?
#
loop_
_entity_poly.entity_id
_entity_poly.type
_entity_poly.pdbx_seq_one_letter_code
_entity_poly.pdbx_strand_id
1 'polypeptide(L)'
;MTLRLQIEPTDRIVEIAVAGGGSVPARAWQGVMEDGTNVVLLVTRVAVSKDAPAAAQARFAEALTEVAPARPEVIRAFDLRLIL
;
A
#
# COMPACT_ATOMS: atom_id res chain seq x y z
N MET A 1 -2.72 21.72 -1.61
CA MET A 1 -1.42 21.13 -1.17
C MET A 1 -1.27 19.75 -1.77
N THR A 2 -0.09 19.42 -2.28
CA THR A 2 0.19 18.08 -2.80
C THR A 2 0.89 17.26 -1.71
N LEU A 3 0.31 16.12 -1.38
CA LEU A 3 0.93 15.17 -0.47
C LEU A 3 1.85 14.26 -1.26
N ARG A 4 3.11 14.17 -0.86
CA ARG A 4 4.09 13.28 -1.50
C ARG A 4 4.52 12.22 -0.51
N LEU A 5 4.45 10.96 -0.96
CA LEU A 5 4.79 9.81 -0.14
C LEU A 5 5.76 8.91 -0.91
N GLN A 6 6.74 8.37 -0.19
CA GLN A 6 7.49 7.21 -0.67
C GLN A 6 6.85 5.99 -0.03
N ILE A 7 6.34 5.08 -0.84
CA ILE A 7 5.59 3.93 -0.33
C ILE A 7 6.12 2.64 -0.94
N GLU A 8 5.96 1.56 -0.19
CA GLU A 8 6.31 0.21 -0.65
C GLU A 8 5.26 -0.78 -0.16
N PRO A 9 4.94 -1.81 -0.96
CA PRO A 9 4.02 -2.85 -0.51
C PRO A 9 4.68 -3.71 0.57
N THR A 10 3.89 -4.12 1.56
CA THR A 10 4.34 -5.02 2.60
C THR A 10 3.75 -6.42 2.40
N ASP A 11 4.21 -7.37 3.20
CA ASP A 11 3.69 -8.73 3.21
C ASP A 11 2.37 -8.88 3.99
N ARG A 12 1.79 -7.78 4.49
CA ARG A 12 0.57 -7.79 5.28
C ARG A 12 -0.66 -7.59 4.41
N ILE A 13 -1.62 -8.52 4.55
CA ILE A 13 -2.94 -8.42 3.91
C ILE A 13 -3.97 -8.28 5.03
N VAL A 14 -4.88 -7.32 4.86
CA VAL A 14 -6.00 -7.11 5.78
C VAL A 14 -7.31 -7.23 5.03
N GLU A 15 -8.36 -7.60 5.73
CA GLU A 15 -9.70 -7.67 5.15
C GLU A 15 -10.46 -6.41 5.50
N ILE A 16 -11.00 -5.74 4.49
CA ILE A 16 -11.81 -4.53 4.67
C ILE A 16 -13.27 -4.92 4.54
N ALA A 17 -14.05 -4.69 5.61
CA ALA A 17 -15.48 -4.93 5.57
C ALA A 17 -16.15 -3.95 4.62
N VAL A 18 -17.10 -4.47 3.83
CA VAL A 18 -17.84 -3.63 2.87
C VAL A 18 -19.33 -3.60 3.21
N ALA A 19 -20.00 -2.55 2.78
CA ALA A 19 -21.43 -2.41 2.97
C ALA A 19 -22.17 -3.56 2.26
N GLY A 20 -23.19 -4.10 2.91
CA GLY A 20 -23.94 -5.23 2.36
C GLY A 20 -23.38 -6.60 2.71
N GLY A 21 -22.31 -6.67 3.50
CA GLY A 21 -21.71 -7.92 3.94
C GLY A 21 -20.51 -8.29 3.10
N GLY A 22 -19.70 -9.21 3.62
CA GLY A 22 -18.46 -9.64 2.96
C GLY A 22 -17.30 -8.71 3.25
N SER A 23 -16.18 -9.01 2.63
CA SER A 23 -14.96 -8.23 2.78
C SER A 23 -14.15 -8.27 1.51
N VAL A 24 -13.22 -7.32 1.36
CA VAL A 24 -12.25 -7.32 0.28
C VAL A 24 -10.84 -7.31 0.88
N PRO A 25 -9.91 -8.09 0.31
CA PRO A 25 -8.52 -8.05 0.77
C PRO A 25 -7.85 -6.76 0.30
N ALA A 26 -7.01 -6.22 1.17
CA ALA A 26 -6.17 -5.07 0.84
C ALA A 26 -4.76 -5.34 1.35
N ARG A 27 -3.78 -4.97 0.54
CA ARG A 27 -2.40 -5.04 0.99
C ARG A 27 -2.04 -3.76 1.72
N ALA A 28 -1.42 -3.90 2.88
CA ALA A 28 -0.89 -2.74 3.58
C ALA A 28 0.40 -2.30 2.89
N TRP A 29 0.48 -1.01 2.56
CA TRP A 29 1.68 -0.37 2.06
C TRP A 29 2.18 0.57 3.14
N GLN A 30 3.48 0.57 3.35
CA GLN A 30 4.10 1.47 4.32
C GLN A 30 4.87 2.55 3.59
N GLY A 31 4.95 3.70 4.21
CA GLY A 31 5.67 4.80 3.59
C GLY A 31 5.99 5.90 4.58
N VAL A 32 6.60 6.94 4.05
CA VAL A 32 6.95 8.13 4.81
C VAL A 32 6.59 9.37 4.02
N MET A 33 6.18 10.40 4.74
CA MET A 33 6.06 11.74 4.20
C MET A 33 7.45 12.38 4.09
N GLU A 34 7.52 13.54 3.43
CA GLU A 34 8.79 14.26 3.27
C GLU A 34 9.41 14.64 4.61
N ASP A 35 8.60 14.84 5.65
CA ASP A 35 9.08 15.18 7.00
C ASP A 35 9.43 13.94 7.84
N GLY A 36 9.37 12.74 7.28
CA GLY A 36 9.66 11.50 7.98
C GLY A 36 8.49 10.88 8.72
N THR A 37 7.30 11.48 8.65
CA THR A 37 6.11 10.90 9.30
C THR A 37 5.73 9.58 8.64
N ASN A 38 5.53 8.53 9.43
CA ASN A 38 5.11 7.22 8.94
C ASN A 38 3.64 7.26 8.51
N VAL A 39 3.37 6.61 7.38
CA VAL A 39 2.00 6.45 6.86
C VAL A 39 1.76 5.01 6.47
N VAL A 40 0.49 4.60 6.53
CA VAL A 40 0.05 3.29 6.05
C VAL A 40 -1.11 3.50 5.10
N LEU A 41 -1.07 2.81 3.97
CA LEU A 41 -2.15 2.80 3.00
C LEU A 41 -2.70 1.39 2.88
N LEU A 42 -4.01 1.27 2.78
CA LEU A 42 -4.65 0.00 2.49
C LEU A 42 -5.06 0.02 1.02
N VAL A 43 -4.40 -0.80 0.23
CA VAL A 43 -4.51 -0.74 -1.23
C VAL A 43 -5.18 -1.99 -1.74
N THR A 44 -6.32 -1.82 -2.40
CA THR A 44 -7.06 -2.93 -3.01
C THR A 44 -6.63 -3.16 -4.44
N ARG A 45 -6.27 -2.12 -5.17
CA ARG A 45 -5.84 -2.19 -6.57
C ARG A 45 -4.84 -1.11 -6.88
N VAL A 46 -3.93 -1.42 -7.79
CA VAL A 46 -2.96 -0.45 -8.30
C VAL A 46 -2.95 -0.57 -9.82
N ALA A 47 -2.85 0.55 -10.50
CA ALA A 47 -2.82 0.56 -11.95
C ALA A 47 -1.72 1.49 -12.46
N VAL A 48 -1.12 1.12 -13.57
CA VAL A 48 -0.20 1.97 -14.33
C VAL A 48 -0.93 2.51 -15.55
N SER A 49 -0.53 3.69 -16.01
CA SER A 49 -1.12 4.27 -17.21
C SER A 49 -0.99 3.31 -18.40
N LYS A 50 -2.07 3.11 -19.12
CA LYS A 50 -2.04 2.29 -20.35
C LYS A 50 -1.16 2.90 -21.44
N ASP A 51 -0.91 4.21 -21.35
CA ASP A 51 -0.09 4.93 -22.31
C ASP A 51 1.39 4.96 -21.91
N ALA A 52 1.75 4.34 -20.79
CA ALA A 52 3.14 4.27 -20.36
C ALA A 52 3.95 3.41 -21.33
N PRO A 53 5.24 3.71 -21.52
CA PRO A 53 6.11 2.85 -22.32
C PRO A 53 6.16 1.43 -21.77
N ALA A 54 6.37 0.44 -22.65
CA ALA A 54 6.40 -0.97 -22.25
C ALA A 54 7.42 -1.23 -21.13
N ALA A 55 8.57 -0.58 -21.16
CA ALA A 55 9.57 -0.73 -20.10
C ALA A 55 9.06 -0.25 -18.73
N ALA A 56 8.27 0.83 -18.72
CA ALA A 56 7.68 1.34 -17.47
C ALA A 56 6.60 0.40 -16.95
N GLN A 57 5.79 -0.17 -17.85
CA GLN A 57 4.77 -1.15 -17.45
C GLN A 57 5.40 -2.42 -16.89
N ALA A 58 6.50 -2.89 -17.49
CA ALA A 58 7.24 -4.05 -16.99
C ALA A 58 7.84 -3.79 -15.61
N ARG A 59 8.44 -2.61 -15.37
CA ARG A 59 8.97 -2.26 -14.06
C ARG A 59 7.88 -2.17 -13.00
N PHE A 60 6.71 -1.66 -13.36
CA PHE A 60 5.58 -1.59 -12.46
C PHE A 60 5.13 -2.99 -12.03
N ALA A 61 4.97 -3.90 -12.99
CA ALA A 61 4.57 -5.28 -12.69
C ALA A 61 5.60 -5.98 -11.81
N GLU A 62 6.89 -5.79 -12.07
CA GLU A 62 7.96 -6.37 -11.29
C GLU A 62 7.97 -5.79 -9.86
N ALA A 63 7.84 -4.48 -9.72
CA ALA A 63 7.85 -3.82 -8.43
C ALA A 63 6.70 -4.29 -7.54
N LEU A 64 5.54 -4.63 -8.10
CA LEU A 64 4.41 -5.13 -7.31
C LEU A 64 4.65 -6.50 -6.70
N THR A 65 5.61 -7.28 -7.22
CA THR A 65 5.95 -8.60 -6.67
C THR A 65 7.01 -8.51 -5.57
N GLU A 66 7.67 -7.38 -5.42
CA GLU A 66 8.72 -7.16 -4.44
C GLU A 66 8.12 -6.57 -3.16
N VAL A 67 7.62 -7.43 -2.28
CA VAL A 67 7.04 -6.98 -1.02
C VAL A 67 8.10 -6.95 0.07
N ALA A 68 8.02 -5.93 0.92
CA ALA A 68 8.92 -5.77 2.06
C ALA A 68 8.23 -6.26 3.34
N PRO A 69 9.00 -6.71 4.35
CA PRO A 69 8.40 -6.96 5.66
C PRO A 69 7.94 -5.65 6.27
N ALA A 70 6.79 -5.69 6.99
CA ALA A 70 6.29 -4.51 7.67
C ALA A 70 7.28 -4.09 8.77
N ARG A 71 7.63 -2.80 8.80
CA ARG A 71 8.57 -2.29 9.78
C ARG A 71 7.97 -2.32 11.18
N PRO A 72 8.76 -2.64 12.23
CA PRO A 72 8.22 -2.68 13.60
C PRO A 72 7.59 -1.37 14.06
N GLU A 73 8.14 -0.23 13.70
CA GLU A 73 7.58 1.07 14.05
C GLU A 73 6.24 1.32 13.37
N VAL A 74 6.02 0.76 12.18
CA VAL A 74 4.74 0.83 11.48
C VAL A 74 3.71 -0.04 12.18
N ILE A 75 4.09 -1.27 12.56
CA ILE A 75 3.19 -2.19 13.25
C ILE A 75 2.76 -1.62 14.60
N ARG A 76 3.68 -0.99 15.33
CA ARG A 76 3.39 -0.40 16.64
C ARG A 76 2.56 0.88 16.55
N ALA A 77 2.80 1.69 15.52
CA ALA A 77 2.11 2.97 15.37
C ALA A 77 0.68 2.82 14.87
N PHE A 78 0.40 1.74 14.15
CA PHE A 78 -0.90 1.52 13.52
C PHE A 78 -1.46 0.16 13.90
N ASP A 79 -2.64 0.14 14.51
CA ASP A 79 -3.38 -1.09 14.74
C ASP A 79 -4.22 -1.37 13.50
N LEU A 80 -3.70 -2.20 12.59
CA LEU A 80 -4.35 -2.47 11.32
C LEU A 80 -5.72 -3.14 11.46
N ARG A 81 -6.06 -3.65 12.67
CA ARG A 81 -7.38 -4.22 12.92
C ARG A 81 -8.45 -3.16 13.12
N LEU A 82 -8.04 -1.93 13.43
CA LEU A 82 -8.95 -0.82 13.69
C LEU A 82 -9.12 0.11 12.49
N ILE A 83 -8.39 -0.13 11.41
CA ILE A 83 -8.47 0.69 10.20
C ILE A 83 -9.57 0.13 9.31
N LEU A 84 -10.66 0.84 9.24
CA LEU A 84 -11.83 0.41 8.48
C LEU A 84 -12.15 1.36 7.35
#